data_ebc708265854435b585d177da4803626
#
_entry.id   ebc708265854435b585d177da4803626
#
_cell.length_a   1.000
_cell.length_b   1.000
_cell.length_c   1.000
_cell.angle_alpha   90.00
_cell.angle_beta   90.00
_cell.angle_gamma   90.00
#
_symmetry.space_group_name_H-M   'P 1'
#
loop_
_entity.id
_entity.type
_entity.pdbx_description
1 polymer ?
#
loop_
_entity_poly.entity_id
_entity_poly.type
_entity_poly.pdbx_seq_one_letter_code
_entity_poly.pdbx_strand_id
1 'polypeptide(L)'
;MVAYKDSSVDIETKYTVEVVDDKKDWDYICNGVFNHGEPWERYKKHVFSSLDKAMSLYLALSFSDKVYDIKLFEQIILNGEIVRESYLELDSSLLYSIRGQINKDMCDQLYRLKDRVAEQEAMLHKHCLL
;
A
#
# COMPACT_ATOMS: atom_id res chain seq x y z
N MET A 1 28.91 7.31 -29.41
CA MET A 1 27.81 7.10 -28.49
C MET A 1 28.20 6.65 -27.09
N VAL A 2 29.42 6.35 -26.94
CA VAL A 2 29.99 6.00 -25.65
C VAL A 2 29.88 7.17 -24.65
N ALA A 3 29.86 8.39 -25.15
CA ALA A 3 29.77 9.59 -24.35
C ALA A 3 28.51 9.66 -23.45
N TYR A 4 27.44 9.01 -23.84
CA TYR A 4 26.22 9.00 -23.04
C TYR A 4 26.31 8.11 -21.79
N LYS A 5 27.15 7.10 -21.85
CA LYS A 5 27.38 6.22 -20.69
C LYS A 5 28.23 6.89 -19.63
N ASP A 6 29.08 7.81 -20.06
CA ASP A 6 29.97 8.53 -19.18
C ASP A 6 29.35 9.83 -18.66
N SER A 7 28.20 10.21 -19.22
CA SER A 7 27.49 11.36 -18.69
C SER A 7 27.04 11.03 -17.26
N SER A 8 27.23 11.96 -16.38
CA SER A 8 26.84 11.85 -14.99
C SER A 8 25.33 11.93 -14.79
N VAL A 9 24.55 11.49 -15.79
CA VAL A 9 23.09 11.47 -15.71
C VAL A 9 22.66 10.31 -14.85
N ASP A 10 22.08 10.64 -13.72
CA ASP A 10 21.50 9.71 -12.78
C ASP A 10 19.99 9.77 -12.89
N ILE A 11 19.39 8.68 -13.35
CA ILE A 11 17.93 8.56 -13.47
C ILE A 11 17.46 7.51 -12.49
N GLU A 12 16.62 7.92 -11.55
CA GLU A 12 15.97 7.03 -10.60
C GLU A 12 14.47 7.10 -10.80
N THR A 13 13.81 5.96 -10.56
CA THR A 13 12.36 5.92 -10.41
C THR A 13 12.03 5.52 -8.99
N LYS A 14 11.20 6.32 -8.34
CA LYS A 14 10.70 6.04 -7.00
C LYS A 14 9.18 6.00 -7.01
N TYR A 15 8.64 5.27 -6.07
CA TYR A 15 7.19 5.12 -5.90
C TYR A 15 6.84 5.54 -4.49
N THR A 16 5.92 6.47 -4.37
CA THR A 16 5.52 7.01 -3.07
C THR A 16 4.06 6.65 -2.80
N VAL A 17 3.83 6.04 -1.65
CA VAL A 17 2.48 5.83 -1.13
C VAL A 17 2.21 6.90 -0.10
N GLU A 18 1.19 7.73 -0.34
CA GLU A 18 0.73 8.74 0.60
C GLU A 18 -0.57 8.28 1.23
N VAL A 19 -0.66 8.36 2.55
CA VAL A 19 -1.78 7.84 3.30
C VAL A 19 -2.18 8.76 4.45
N VAL A 20 -3.48 8.88 4.66
CA VAL A 20 -4.07 9.52 5.85
C VAL A 20 -4.78 8.43 6.65
N ASP A 21 -4.28 8.12 7.83
CA ASP A 21 -4.82 7.10 8.73
C ASP A 21 -5.20 7.65 10.11
N ASP A 22 -5.15 8.95 10.28
CA ASP A 22 -5.53 9.64 11.51
C ASP A 22 -6.77 10.48 11.27
N LYS A 23 -7.77 10.31 12.11
CA LYS A 23 -9.04 11.02 11.99
C LYS A 23 -8.88 12.53 12.10
N LYS A 24 -8.01 13.00 12.98
CA LYS A 24 -7.75 14.44 13.16
C LYS A 24 -7.16 15.06 11.90
N ASP A 25 -6.23 14.36 11.27
CA ASP A 25 -5.63 14.79 10.02
C ASP A 25 -6.67 14.83 8.90
N TRP A 26 -7.51 13.82 8.81
CA TRP A 26 -8.57 13.76 7.82
C TRP A 26 -9.61 14.86 8.04
N ASP A 27 -10.04 15.08 9.27
CA ASP A 27 -10.97 16.15 9.62
C ASP A 27 -10.38 17.53 9.28
N TYR A 28 -9.09 17.74 9.49
CA TYR A 28 -8.39 18.94 9.09
C TYR A 28 -8.43 19.17 7.59
N ILE A 29 -8.16 18.13 6.80
CA ILE A 29 -8.20 18.20 5.33
C ILE A 29 -9.61 18.50 4.83
N CYS A 30 -10.62 17.84 5.37
CA CYS A 30 -12.02 17.99 4.95
C CYS A 30 -12.64 19.33 5.34
N ASN A 31 -12.15 19.94 6.38
CA ASN A 31 -12.67 21.19 6.88
C ASN A 31 -12.42 22.39 5.93
N GLY A 32 -11.38 22.30 5.08
CA GLY A 32 -11.08 23.32 4.06
C GLY A 32 -10.45 24.59 4.59
N VAL A 33 -10.15 24.68 5.88
CA VAL A 33 -9.46 25.82 6.49
C VAL A 33 -8.08 25.36 6.94
N PHE A 34 -7.04 25.85 6.25
CA PHE A 34 -5.67 25.36 6.42
C PHE A 34 -4.78 26.37 7.14
N ASN A 35 -5.17 26.73 8.35
CA ASN A 35 -4.44 27.68 9.18
C ASN A 35 -3.32 27.06 10.03
N HIS A 36 -3.17 25.73 10.02
CA HIS A 36 -2.13 24.99 10.73
C HIS A 36 -1.28 24.10 9.80
N GLY A 37 -0.97 24.62 8.62
CA GLY A 37 -0.20 23.94 7.60
C GLY A 37 -1.03 23.51 6.39
N GLU A 38 -0.34 23.08 5.36
CA GLU A 38 -0.98 22.69 4.11
C GLU A 38 -1.61 21.29 4.23
N PRO A 39 -2.70 21.00 3.51
CA PRO A 39 -3.37 19.71 3.62
C PRO A 39 -2.49 18.53 3.23
N TRP A 40 -1.58 18.70 2.27
CA TRP A 40 -0.67 17.63 1.85
C TRP A 40 0.35 17.25 2.93
N GLU A 41 0.63 18.12 3.89
CA GLU A 41 1.52 17.83 5.01
C GLU A 41 0.93 16.81 5.99
N ARG A 42 -0.37 16.57 5.91
CA ARG A 42 -1.07 15.60 6.76
C ARG A 42 -0.98 14.18 6.25
N TYR A 43 -0.45 13.98 5.06
CA TYR A 43 -0.24 12.65 4.50
C TYR A 43 1.08 12.07 4.97
N LYS A 44 1.04 10.84 5.42
CA LYS A 44 2.26 10.06 5.68
C LYS A 44 2.79 9.53 4.36
N LYS A 45 4.10 9.64 4.15
CA LYS A 45 4.74 9.25 2.91
C LYS A 45 5.65 8.04 3.12
N HIS A 46 5.46 7.04 2.27
CA HIS A 46 6.30 5.85 2.23
C HIS A 46 6.92 5.76 0.84
N VAL A 47 8.24 5.84 0.76
CA VAL A 47 8.97 5.88 -0.51
C VAL A 47 9.64 4.55 -0.76
N PHE A 48 9.47 4.01 -1.96
CA PHE A 48 10.03 2.73 -2.39
C PHE A 48 10.78 2.88 -3.70
N SER A 49 11.81 2.07 -3.88
CA SER A 49 12.50 1.94 -5.16
C SER A 49 11.86 0.87 -6.06
N SER A 50 11.02 0.03 -5.49
CA SER A 50 10.34 -1.07 -6.18
C SER A 50 8.85 -0.81 -6.27
N LEU A 51 8.30 -0.93 -7.48
CA LEU A 51 6.85 -0.84 -7.70
C LEU A 51 6.10 -1.94 -6.94
N ASP A 52 6.65 -3.15 -6.91
CA ASP A 52 6.00 -4.29 -6.23
C ASP A 52 5.82 -4.02 -4.74
N LYS A 53 6.82 -3.44 -4.09
CA LYS A 53 6.73 -3.10 -2.67
C LYS A 53 5.73 -1.98 -2.41
N ALA A 54 5.77 -0.94 -3.25
CA ALA A 54 4.82 0.17 -3.16
C ALA A 54 3.39 -0.31 -3.38
N MET A 55 3.18 -1.16 -4.39
CA MET A 55 1.87 -1.75 -4.68
C MET A 55 1.37 -2.62 -3.54
N SER A 56 2.24 -3.43 -2.95
CA SER A 56 1.87 -4.28 -1.81
C SER A 56 1.37 -3.45 -0.64
N LEU A 57 2.06 -2.36 -0.30
CA LEU A 57 1.62 -1.45 0.75
C LEU A 57 0.32 -0.74 0.36
N TYR A 58 0.24 -0.21 -0.87
CA TYR A 58 -0.95 0.46 -1.37
C TYR A 58 -2.19 -0.43 -1.28
N LEU A 59 -2.07 -1.67 -1.73
CA LEU A 59 -3.18 -2.62 -1.69
C LEU A 59 -3.56 -3.00 -0.27
N ALA A 60 -2.57 -3.26 0.59
CA ALA A 60 -2.82 -3.59 1.99
C ALA A 60 -3.56 -2.46 2.71
N LEU A 61 -3.15 -1.22 2.49
CA LEU A 61 -3.78 -0.05 3.09
C LEU A 61 -5.15 0.25 2.48
N SER A 62 -5.33 -0.03 1.19
CA SER A 62 -6.63 0.16 0.50
C SER A 62 -7.75 -0.69 1.08
N PHE A 63 -7.41 -1.82 1.72
CA PHE A 63 -8.38 -2.69 2.36
C PHE A 63 -8.57 -2.41 3.84
N SER A 64 -7.82 -1.47 4.39
CA SER A 64 -7.95 -1.09 5.81
C SER A 64 -9.08 -0.09 5.98
N ASP A 65 -9.97 -0.37 6.91
CA ASP A 65 -11.05 0.54 7.29
C ASP A 65 -10.56 1.72 8.14
N LYS A 66 -9.28 1.71 8.54
CA LYS A 66 -8.64 2.78 9.30
C LYS A 66 -7.98 3.84 8.41
N VAL A 67 -7.98 3.63 7.11
CA VAL A 67 -7.39 4.56 6.14
C VAL A 67 -8.49 5.44 5.56
N TYR A 68 -8.29 6.74 5.61
CA TYR A 68 -9.25 7.73 5.11
C TYR A 68 -8.98 8.12 3.67
N ASP A 69 -7.71 8.17 3.28
CA ASP A 69 -7.32 8.44 1.90
C ASP A 69 -5.96 7.81 1.61
N ILE A 70 -5.76 7.38 0.38
CA ILE A 70 -4.51 6.76 -0.06
C ILE A 70 -4.25 7.11 -1.52
N LYS A 71 -2.98 7.39 -1.82
CA LYS A 71 -2.51 7.74 -3.17
C LYS A 71 -1.21 7.02 -3.46
N LEU A 72 -1.01 6.67 -4.72
CA LEU A 72 0.24 6.09 -5.21
C LEU A 72 0.78 6.96 -6.34
N PHE A 73 2.02 7.37 -6.22
CA PHE A 73 2.72 8.19 -7.21
C PHE A 73 3.93 7.48 -7.75
N GLU A 74 4.19 7.68 -9.03
CA GLU A 74 5.49 7.38 -9.65
C GLU A 74 6.25 8.69 -9.80
N GLN A 75 7.50 8.70 -9.37
CA GLN A 75 8.38 9.86 -9.47
C GLN A 75 9.62 9.49 -10.27
N ILE A 76 9.90 10.27 -11.30
CA ILE A 76 11.14 10.17 -12.06
C ILE A 76 12.07 11.27 -11.56
N ILE A 77 13.24 10.86 -11.10
CA ILE A 77 14.23 11.74 -10.49
C ILE A 77 15.47 11.77 -11.39
N LEU A 78 15.83 12.95 -11.84
CA LEU A 78 16.99 13.19 -12.66
C LEU A 78 18.01 14.00 -11.86
N ASN A 79 19.18 13.41 -11.63
CA ASN A 79 20.25 14.07 -10.87
C ASN A 79 19.78 14.64 -9.51
N GLY A 80 18.95 13.89 -8.81
CA GLY A 80 18.43 14.28 -7.50
C GLY A 80 17.20 15.16 -7.52
N GLU A 81 16.74 15.60 -8.69
CA GLU A 81 15.54 16.42 -8.81
C GLU A 81 14.38 15.66 -9.40
N ILE A 82 13.20 15.85 -8.84
CA ILE A 82 11.96 15.26 -9.37
C ILE A 82 11.59 16.01 -10.64
N VAL A 83 11.69 15.34 -11.80
CA VAL A 83 11.35 15.93 -13.10
C VAL A 83 9.96 15.54 -13.57
N ARG A 84 9.41 14.47 -13.02
CA ARG A 84 8.05 14.02 -13.34
C ARG A 84 7.45 13.31 -12.14
N GLU A 85 6.18 13.62 -11.88
CA GLU A 85 5.38 12.95 -10.86
C GLU A 85 4.04 12.61 -11.48
N SER A 86 3.64 11.36 -11.40
CA SER A 86 2.40 10.87 -11.98
C SER A 86 1.64 10.02 -10.98
N TYR A 87 0.33 10.23 -10.89
CA TYR A 87 -0.54 9.31 -10.18
C TYR A 87 -0.59 7.99 -10.90
N LEU A 88 -0.49 6.91 -10.14
CA LEU A 88 -0.80 5.59 -10.65
C LEU A 88 -2.23 5.26 -10.25
N GLU A 89 -3.15 5.50 -11.18
CA GLU A 89 -4.54 5.11 -11.02
C GLU A 89 -4.71 3.67 -11.47
N LEU A 90 -5.14 2.83 -10.56
CA LEU A 90 -5.50 1.47 -10.91
C LEU A 90 -6.92 1.47 -11.47
N ASP A 91 -7.07 0.82 -12.61
CA ASP A 91 -8.39 0.58 -13.19
C ASP A 91 -9.28 -0.13 -12.17
N SER A 92 -10.52 0.31 -12.04
CA SER A 92 -11.47 -0.27 -11.09
C SER A 92 -11.69 -1.76 -11.32
N SER A 93 -11.72 -2.21 -12.57
CA SER A 93 -11.86 -3.63 -12.89
C SER A 93 -10.64 -4.42 -12.45
N LEU A 94 -9.44 -3.85 -12.58
CA LEU A 94 -8.21 -4.47 -12.09
C LEU A 94 -8.21 -4.54 -10.56
N LEU A 95 -8.64 -3.47 -9.89
CA LEU A 95 -8.78 -3.46 -8.43
C LEU A 95 -9.77 -4.53 -7.95
N TYR A 96 -10.88 -4.69 -8.62
CA TYR A 96 -11.86 -5.73 -8.31
C TYR A 96 -11.26 -7.12 -8.47
N SER A 97 -10.52 -7.36 -9.54
CA SER A 97 -9.86 -8.63 -9.79
C SER A 97 -8.82 -8.95 -8.70
N ILE A 98 -8.02 -7.96 -8.32
CA ILE A 98 -7.01 -8.11 -7.26
C ILE A 98 -7.70 -8.36 -5.91
N ARG A 99 -8.76 -7.63 -5.59
CA ARG A 99 -9.54 -7.84 -4.38
C ARG A 99 -10.13 -9.25 -4.32
N GLY A 100 -10.68 -9.70 -5.43
CA GLY A 100 -11.22 -11.05 -5.51
C GLY A 100 -10.16 -12.11 -5.26
N GLN A 101 -8.97 -11.95 -5.82
CA GLN A 101 -7.86 -12.87 -5.62
C GLN A 101 -7.35 -12.86 -4.17
N ILE A 102 -7.20 -11.68 -3.59
CA ILE A 102 -6.76 -11.54 -2.18
C ILE A 102 -7.80 -12.17 -1.25
N ASN A 103 -9.08 -11.89 -1.46
CA ASN A 103 -10.15 -12.46 -0.63
C ASN A 103 -10.18 -13.98 -0.74
N LYS A 104 -9.98 -14.52 -1.93
CA LYS A 104 -9.91 -15.95 -2.15
C LYS A 104 -8.73 -16.57 -1.39
N ASP A 105 -7.55 -15.98 -1.50
CA ASP A 105 -6.34 -16.45 -0.82
C ASP A 105 -6.52 -16.40 0.70
N MET A 106 -7.11 -15.34 1.22
CA MET A 106 -7.42 -15.21 2.65
C MET A 106 -8.42 -16.25 3.10
N CYS A 107 -9.45 -16.51 2.32
CA CYS A 107 -10.42 -17.55 2.63
C CYS A 107 -9.77 -18.94 2.65
N ASP A 108 -8.92 -19.24 1.68
CA ASP A 108 -8.19 -20.50 1.63
C ASP A 108 -7.29 -20.68 2.87
N GLN A 109 -6.61 -19.62 3.29
CA GLN A 109 -5.80 -19.62 4.51
C GLN A 109 -6.65 -19.84 5.75
N LEU A 110 -7.80 -19.19 5.84
CA LEU A 110 -8.73 -19.36 6.96
C LEU A 110 -9.26 -20.80 7.03
N TYR A 111 -9.59 -21.40 5.92
CA TYR A 111 -10.03 -22.80 5.88
C TYR A 111 -8.92 -23.74 6.35
N ARG A 112 -7.70 -23.53 5.93
CA ARG A 112 -6.54 -24.32 6.38
C ARG A 112 -6.33 -24.19 7.88
N LEU A 113 -6.46 -22.97 8.43
CA LEU A 113 -6.35 -22.75 9.86
C LEU A 113 -7.48 -23.43 10.63
N LYS A 114 -8.70 -23.35 10.13
CA LYS A 114 -9.84 -24.04 10.73
C LYS A 114 -9.64 -25.55 10.78
N ASP A 115 -9.15 -26.13 9.71
CA ASP A 115 -8.86 -27.57 9.66
C ASP A 115 -7.79 -27.94 10.68
N ARG A 116 -6.72 -27.15 10.83
CA ARG A 116 -5.69 -27.37 11.84
C ARG A 116 -6.25 -27.28 13.26
N VAL A 117 -7.06 -26.29 13.52
CA VAL A 117 -7.69 -26.10 14.84
C VAL A 117 -8.61 -27.27 15.14
N ALA A 118 -9.41 -27.70 14.17
CA ALA A 118 -10.30 -28.86 14.33
C ALA A 118 -9.52 -30.15 14.61
N GLU A 119 -8.40 -30.37 13.92
CA GLU A 119 -7.51 -31.50 14.17
C GLU A 119 -6.91 -31.45 15.58
N GLN A 120 -6.45 -30.29 16.00
CA GLN A 120 -5.89 -30.08 17.34
C GLN A 120 -6.95 -30.28 18.42
N GLU A 121 -8.15 -29.75 18.23
CA GLU A 121 -9.26 -29.94 19.13
C GLU A 121 -9.66 -31.41 19.23
N ALA A 122 -9.70 -32.12 18.11
CA ALA A 122 -9.99 -33.54 18.09
C ALA A 122 -8.93 -34.35 18.85
N MET A 123 -7.66 -34.00 18.71
CA MET A 123 -6.56 -34.63 19.43
C MET A 123 -6.66 -34.36 20.94
N LEU A 124 -6.89 -33.08 21.32
CA LEU A 124 -7.06 -32.69 22.71
C LEU A 124 -8.27 -33.36 23.32
N HIS A 125 -9.37 -33.44 22.62
CA HIS A 125 -10.58 -34.13 23.07
C HIS A 125 -10.35 -35.59 23.29
N LYS A 126 -9.62 -36.24 22.38
CA LYS A 126 -9.23 -37.62 22.49
C LYS A 126 -8.37 -37.89 23.73
N HIS A 127 -7.46 -36.98 24.06
CA HIS A 127 -6.59 -37.10 25.23
C HIS A 127 -7.27 -36.71 26.54
N CYS A 128 -8.20 -35.76 26.50
CA CYS A 128 -8.91 -35.30 27.69
C CYS A 128 -10.04 -36.22 28.13
N LEU A 129 -10.59 -37.01 27.22
CA LEU A 129 -11.64 -37.99 27.51
C LEU A 129 -11.10 -39.30 28.08
N LEU A 130 -9.82 -39.43 28.05
CA LEU A 130 -9.14 -40.56 28.66
C LEU A 130 -8.67 -40.23 30.07
#